data_564635ef546a867af15a5568f3eacbfe
#
_entry.id   564635ef546a867af15a5568f3eacbfe
#
_cell.length_a   1.000
_cell.length_b   1.000
_cell.length_c   1.000
_cell.angle_alpha   90.00
_cell.angle_beta   90.00
_cell.angle_gamma   90.00
#
_symmetry.space_group_name_H-M   'P 1'
#
loop_
_entity.id
_entity.type
_entity.pdbx_description
1 polymer ?
#
loop_
_entity_poly.entity_id
_entity_poly.type
_entity_poly.pdbx_seq_one_letter_code
_entity_poly.pdbx_strand_id
1 'polypeptide(L)'
;MTILQQSTNFAPPKHETALLKQMEINENPPSRTCIHQLIRTRMASRQAMLRFIRNTKAGITFEMLQIMSCLWTEQGISQQVLAERTAKDKACLTNLMSNLERKGYVCRKEDPTDRRNKLVYLTEEGEKFHEWIAPLLADYYHELEMRIGNEKLRQIENLLIELQHALEEY
;
A
#
# COMPACT_ATOMS: atom_id res chain seq x y z
N MET A 1 61.40 31.01 -30.19
CA MET A 1 60.41 32.03 -29.85
C MET A 1 59.23 31.28 -29.14
N THR A 2 59.23 31.37 -27.83
CA THR A 2 58.40 30.65 -26.97
C THR A 2 57.20 31.55 -26.52
N ILE A 3 55.99 31.22 -26.88
CA ILE A 3 54.81 31.97 -26.43
C ILE A 3 54.28 31.24 -25.22
N LEU A 4 54.37 31.91 -24.07
CA LEU A 4 53.88 31.52 -22.79
C LEU A 4 52.31 31.41 -22.81
N GLN A 5 51.80 30.24 -22.54
CA GLN A 5 50.41 30.03 -22.13
C GLN A 5 50.24 30.55 -20.69
N GLN A 6 49.56 31.68 -20.53
CA GLN A 6 49.01 32.10 -19.26
C GLN A 6 47.64 31.44 -19.11
N SER A 7 47.56 30.37 -18.31
CA SER A 7 46.31 29.85 -17.82
C SER A 7 45.82 30.74 -16.68
N THR A 8 44.83 31.59 -16.96
CA THR A 8 44.08 32.32 -15.94
C THR A 8 43.23 31.32 -15.15
N ASN A 9 43.70 30.98 -13.98
CA ASN A 9 42.96 30.24 -12.99
C ASN A 9 41.86 31.15 -12.42
N PHE A 10 40.68 31.20 -13.06
CA PHE A 10 39.54 31.96 -12.61
C PHE A 10 38.73 31.07 -11.66
N ALA A 11 39.01 31.17 -10.36
CA ALA A 11 38.13 30.54 -9.35
C ALA A 11 36.79 31.29 -9.32
N PRO A 12 35.68 30.62 -9.43
CA PRO A 12 34.37 31.25 -9.38
C PRO A 12 34.15 31.96 -8.04
N PRO A 13 33.40 33.07 -8.01
CA PRO A 13 33.16 33.83 -6.78
C PRO A 13 32.43 32.95 -5.76
N LYS A 14 32.75 33.13 -4.46
CA LYS A 14 32.28 32.27 -3.34
C LYS A 14 30.76 32.11 -3.28
N HIS A 15 29.99 33.10 -3.73
CA HIS A 15 28.52 33.00 -3.79
C HIS A 15 28.03 32.07 -4.90
N GLU A 16 28.73 31.97 -6.02
CA GLU A 16 28.42 31.08 -7.13
C GLU A 16 28.73 29.61 -6.76
N THR A 17 29.83 29.39 -6.03
CA THR A 17 30.15 28.08 -5.45
C THR A 17 29.12 27.63 -4.40
N ALA A 18 28.55 28.57 -3.63
CA ALA A 18 27.49 28.28 -2.69
C ALA A 18 26.17 27.95 -3.39
N LEU A 19 25.82 28.67 -4.47
CA LEU A 19 24.66 28.37 -5.33
C LEU A 19 24.78 27.03 -6.03
N LEU A 20 25.95 26.71 -6.59
CA LEU A 20 26.23 25.41 -7.22
C LEU A 20 26.13 24.26 -6.21
N LYS A 21 26.70 24.44 -4.99
CA LYS A 21 26.49 23.46 -3.90
C LYS A 21 25.03 23.32 -3.48
N GLN A 22 24.26 24.41 -3.47
CA GLN A 22 22.82 24.36 -3.19
C GLN A 22 22.03 23.69 -4.31
N MET A 23 22.45 23.83 -5.57
CA MET A 23 21.88 23.12 -6.72
C MET A 23 22.26 21.63 -6.74
N GLU A 24 23.50 21.26 -6.40
CA GLU A 24 23.94 19.86 -6.25
C GLU A 24 23.22 19.13 -5.09
N ILE A 25 22.87 19.84 -4.01
CA ILE A 25 22.12 19.27 -2.88
C ILE A 25 20.65 18.96 -3.27
N ASN A 26 20.13 19.50 -4.37
CA ASN A 26 18.72 19.49 -4.68
C ASN A 26 18.29 18.57 -5.84
N GLU A 27 19.19 17.75 -6.41
CA GLU A 27 18.77 16.85 -7.50
C GLU A 27 17.83 15.72 -7.05
N ASN A 28 17.87 15.31 -5.76
CA ASN A 28 16.94 14.32 -5.21
C ASN A 28 16.70 14.56 -3.70
N PRO A 29 15.75 15.42 -3.31
CA PRO A 29 15.44 15.61 -1.89
C PRO A 29 15.00 14.31 -1.24
N PRO A 30 15.32 14.08 0.07
CA PRO A 30 14.96 12.88 0.81
C PRO A 30 13.48 12.52 0.72
N SER A 31 12.59 13.52 0.70
CA SER A 31 11.15 13.35 0.52
C SER A 31 10.81 12.67 -0.81
N ARG A 32 11.41 13.09 -1.92
CA ARG A 32 11.18 12.49 -3.23
C ARG A 32 11.66 11.04 -3.28
N THR A 33 12.86 10.75 -2.76
CA THR A 33 13.39 9.38 -2.73
C THR A 33 12.58 8.47 -1.82
N CYS A 34 12.09 8.99 -0.69
CA CYS A 34 11.20 8.28 0.22
C CYS A 34 9.88 7.92 -0.46
N ILE A 35 9.21 8.87 -1.11
CA ILE A 35 7.97 8.60 -1.85
C ILE A 35 8.18 7.59 -2.98
N HIS A 36 9.27 7.69 -3.75
CA HIS A 36 9.59 6.71 -4.78
C HIS A 36 9.81 5.31 -4.18
N GLN A 37 10.49 5.21 -3.03
CA GLN A 37 10.70 3.93 -2.35
C GLN A 37 9.38 3.35 -1.82
N LEU A 38 8.48 4.18 -1.29
CA LEU A 38 7.15 3.76 -0.86
C LEU A 38 6.36 3.15 -2.02
N ILE A 39 6.36 3.80 -3.19
CA ILE A 39 5.71 3.28 -4.40
C ILE A 39 6.30 1.92 -4.80
N ARG A 40 7.63 1.79 -4.83
CA ARG A 40 8.31 0.51 -5.14
C ARG A 40 7.96 -0.59 -4.13
N THR A 41 7.93 -0.25 -2.85
CA THR A 41 7.59 -1.19 -1.78
C THR A 41 6.15 -1.67 -1.91
N ARG A 42 5.20 -0.77 -2.20
CA ARG A 42 3.81 -1.12 -2.50
C ARG A 42 3.71 -2.09 -3.68
N MET A 43 4.44 -1.83 -4.77
CA MET A 43 4.47 -2.72 -5.94
C MET A 43 5.04 -4.10 -5.58
N ALA A 44 6.14 -4.16 -4.84
CA ALA A 44 6.76 -5.40 -4.40
C ALA A 44 5.83 -6.21 -3.48
N SER A 45 5.17 -5.55 -2.52
CA SER A 45 4.18 -6.16 -1.62
C SER A 45 3.01 -6.76 -2.42
N ARG A 46 2.46 -6.00 -3.39
CA ARG A 46 1.39 -6.50 -4.27
C ARG A 46 1.83 -7.74 -5.06
N GLN A 47 3.04 -7.72 -5.64
CA GLN A 47 3.56 -8.86 -6.39
C GLN A 47 3.80 -10.10 -5.50
N ALA A 48 4.27 -9.89 -4.27
CA ALA A 48 4.43 -10.97 -3.31
C ALA A 48 3.09 -11.61 -2.95
N MET A 49 2.05 -10.81 -2.69
CA MET A 49 0.71 -11.31 -2.41
C MET A 49 0.06 -12.00 -3.61
N LEU A 50 0.29 -11.54 -4.84
CA LEU A 50 -0.17 -12.23 -6.05
C LEU A 50 0.49 -13.61 -6.20
N ARG A 51 1.78 -13.74 -5.85
CA ARG A 51 2.45 -15.05 -5.84
C ARG A 51 1.86 -15.97 -4.77
N PHE A 52 1.62 -15.43 -3.56
CA PHE A 52 0.96 -16.16 -2.47
C PHE A 52 -0.42 -16.71 -2.92
N ILE A 53 -1.31 -15.85 -3.43
CA ILE A 53 -2.65 -16.25 -3.90
C ILE A 53 -2.59 -17.34 -4.98
N ARG A 54 -1.66 -17.21 -5.91
CA ARG A 54 -1.46 -18.21 -6.98
C ARG A 54 -0.98 -19.54 -6.43
N ASN A 55 -0.05 -19.51 -5.48
CA ASN A 55 0.54 -20.73 -4.91
C ASN A 55 -0.47 -21.49 -4.03
N THR A 56 -1.31 -20.76 -3.30
CA THR A 56 -2.37 -21.36 -2.47
C THR A 56 -3.57 -21.84 -3.28
N LYS A 57 -3.66 -21.48 -4.56
CA LYS A 57 -4.83 -21.76 -5.43
C LYS A 57 -6.15 -21.26 -4.80
N ALA A 58 -6.10 -20.15 -4.07
CA ALA A 58 -7.24 -19.62 -3.32
C ALA A 58 -8.46 -19.25 -4.20
N GLY A 59 -8.30 -19.16 -5.52
CA GLY A 59 -9.39 -18.90 -6.45
C GLY A 59 -9.99 -17.49 -6.35
N ILE A 60 -9.31 -16.57 -5.69
CA ILE A 60 -9.70 -15.15 -5.56
C ILE A 60 -8.60 -14.23 -6.12
N THR A 61 -8.95 -12.98 -6.37
CA THR A 61 -7.97 -11.96 -6.74
C THR A 61 -7.40 -11.27 -5.50
N PHE A 62 -6.30 -10.55 -5.68
CA PHE A 62 -5.72 -9.72 -4.61
C PHE A 62 -6.72 -8.68 -4.10
N GLU A 63 -7.48 -8.07 -5.00
CA GLU A 63 -8.48 -7.07 -4.68
C GLU A 63 -9.67 -7.68 -3.89
N MET A 64 -10.08 -8.90 -4.21
CA MET A 64 -11.07 -9.64 -3.44
C MET A 64 -10.56 -9.96 -2.03
N LEU A 65 -9.30 -10.40 -1.91
CA LEU A 65 -8.67 -10.66 -0.61
C LEU A 65 -8.64 -9.40 0.26
N GLN A 66 -8.35 -8.23 -0.32
CA GLN A 66 -8.38 -6.96 0.42
C GLN A 66 -9.76 -6.65 1.00
N ILE A 67 -10.83 -6.86 0.23
CA ILE A 67 -12.21 -6.67 0.72
C ILE A 67 -12.52 -7.66 1.84
N MET A 68 -12.19 -8.93 1.66
CA MET A 68 -12.41 -9.95 2.68
C MET A 68 -11.62 -9.65 3.95
N SER A 69 -10.39 -9.18 3.84
CA SER A 69 -9.58 -8.78 5.01
C SER A 69 -10.23 -7.65 5.81
N CYS A 70 -10.88 -6.68 5.17
CA CYS A 70 -11.66 -5.66 5.88
C CYS A 70 -12.84 -6.30 6.65
N LEU A 71 -13.52 -7.26 6.03
CA LEU A 71 -14.69 -7.93 6.64
C LEU A 71 -14.32 -8.91 7.76
N TRP A 72 -13.11 -9.47 7.74
CA TRP A 72 -12.59 -10.29 8.85
C TRP A 72 -12.34 -9.45 10.11
N THR A 73 -12.01 -8.18 9.94
CA THR A 73 -11.80 -7.25 11.05
C THR A 73 -13.15 -6.68 11.55
N GLU A 74 -14.05 -6.33 10.62
CA GLU A 74 -15.31 -5.68 10.92
C GLU A 74 -16.36 -6.05 9.87
N GLN A 75 -17.49 -6.59 10.31
CA GLN A 75 -18.61 -6.92 9.45
C GLN A 75 -19.73 -5.86 9.57
N GLY A 76 -20.65 -5.87 8.63
CA GLY A 76 -21.74 -4.89 8.63
C GLY A 76 -21.30 -3.48 8.25
N ILE A 77 -20.22 -3.35 7.49
CA ILE A 77 -19.75 -2.07 6.98
C ILE A 77 -20.35 -1.77 5.61
N SER A 78 -20.55 -0.49 5.33
CA SER A 78 -21.14 -0.06 4.05
C SER A 78 -20.16 -0.24 2.89
N GLN A 79 -20.70 -0.36 1.67
CA GLN A 79 -19.86 -0.40 0.48
C GLN A 79 -19.01 0.88 0.31
N GLN A 80 -19.50 2.02 0.80
CA GLN A 80 -18.73 3.26 0.77
C GLN A 80 -17.49 3.16 1.65
N VAL A 81 -17.63 2.70 2.89
CA VAL A 81 -16.50 2.49 3.81
C VAL A 81 -15.51 1.47 3.23
N LEU A 82 -16.00 0.38 2.60
CA LEU A 82 -15.13 -0.57 1.91
C LEU A 82 -14.34 0.08 0.75
N ALA A 83 -14.98 0.97 -0.02
CA ALA A 83 -14.33 1.68 -1.11
C ALA A 83 -13.20 2.58 -0.58
N GLU A 84 -13.45 3.33 0.48
CA GLU A 84 -12.49 4.20 1.15
C GLU A 84 -11.31 3.39 1.72
N ARG A 85 -11.57 2.37 2.52
CA ARG A 85 -10.54 1.52 3.13
C ARG A 85 -9.66 0.77 2.10
N THR A 86 -10.23 0.44 0.96
CA THR A 86 -9.49 -0.30 -0.10
C THR A 86 -8.97 0.61 -1.22
N ALA A 87 -9.18 1.92 -1.11
CA ALA A 87 -8.82 2.92 -2.11
C ALA A 87 -9.32 2.55 -3.52
N LYS A 88 -10.61 2.16 -3.62
CA LYS A 88 -11.25 1.75 -4.87
C LYS A 88 -12.40 2.70 -5.21
N ASP A 89 -12.57 2.94 -6.50
CA ASP A 89 -13.77 3.62 -6.98
C ASP A 89 -15.02 2.73 -6.86
N LYS A 90 -16.19 3.38 -6.90
CA LYS A 90 -17.49 2.71 -6.72
C LYS A 90 -17.76 1.63 -7.76
N ALA A 91 -17.33 1.83 -9.01
CA ALA A 91 -17.58 0.87 -10.09
C ALA A 91 -16.70 -0.39 -9.90
N CYS A 92 -15.43 -0.20 -9.58
CA CYS A 92 -14.50 -1.28 -9.26
C CYS A 92 -15.01 -2.10 -8.07
N LEU A 93 -15.40 -1.41 -6.97
CA LEU A 93 -15.94 -2.10 -5.79
C LEU A 93 -17.19 -2.89 -6.10
N THR A 94 -18.14 -2.32 -6.86
CA THR A 94 -19.40 -2.99 -7.24
C THR A 94 -19.11 -4.30 -7.98
N ASN A 95 -18.17 -4.31 -8.93
CA ASN A 95 -17.75 -5.50 -9.66
C ASN A 95 -17.11 -6.55 -8.76
N LEU A 96 -16.24 -6.13 -7.83
CA LEU A 96 -15.59 -7.02 -6.88
C LEU A 96 -16.60 -7.65 -5.92
N MET A 97 -17.56 -6.87 -5.43
CA MET A 97 -18.65 -7.33 -4.58
C MET A 97 -19.52 -8.36 -5.30
N SER A 98 -19.92 -8.10 -6.56
CA SER A 98 -20.70 -9.04 -7.35
C SER A 98 -19.94 -10.37 -7.57
N ASN A 99 -18.63 -10.31 -7.74
CA ASN A 99 -17.81 -11.50 -7.88
C ASN A 99 -17.68 -12.29 -6.56
N LEU A 100 -17.56 -11.60 -5.41
CA LEU A 100 -17.52 -12.23 -4.09
C LEU A 100 -18.86 -12.85 -3.73
N GLU A 101 -19.99 -12.19 -4.06
CA GLU A 101 -21.34 -12.76 -3.89
C GLU A 101 -21.56 -13.99 -4.77
N ARG A 102 -21.15 -13.95 -6.05
CA ARG A 102 -21.23 -15.12 -6.94
C ARG A 102 -20.42 -16.32 -6.45
N LYS A 103 -19.33 -16.05 -5.73
CA LYS A 103 -18.52 -17.08 -5.06
C LYS A 103 -19.14 -17.55 -3.74
N GLY A 104 -20.17 -16.88 -3.27
CA GLY A 104 -20.83 -17.19 -2.02
C GLY A 104 -20.09 -16.74 -0.78
N TYR A 105 -19.07 -15.89 -0.88
CA TYR A 105 -18.26 -15.49 0.28
C TYR A 105 -18.82 -14.30 1.05
N VAL A 106 -19.60 -13.45 0.40
CA VAL A 106 -20.21 -12.28 1.03
C VAL A 106 -21.69 -12.16 0.67
N CYS A 107 -22.44 -11.45 1.50
CA CYS A 107 -23.81 -11.04 1.21
C CYS A 107 -24.01 -9.57 1.56
N ARG A 108 -24.97 -8.94 0.88
CA ARG A 108 -25.41 -7.56 1.18
C ARG A 108 -26.77 -7.59 1.85
N LYS A 109 -26.91 -6.85 2.94
CA LYS A 109 -28.17 -6.63 3.64
C LYS A 109 -28.53 -5.15 3.61
N GLU A 110 -29.82 -4.82 3.69
CA GLU A 110 -30.25 -3.43 3.84
C GLU A 110 -29.82 -2.90 5.20
N ASP A 111 -29.33 -1.65 5.22
CA ASP A 111 -29.08 -0.97 6.47
C ASP A 111 -30.44 -0.65 7.12
N PRO A 112 -30.69 -1.10 8.34
CA PRO A 112 -31.96 -0.85 9.03
C PRO A 112 -32.20 0.63 9.32
N THR A 113 -31.15 1.46 9.33
CA THR A 113 -31.24 2.90 9.60
C THR A 113 -31.35 3.73 8.32
N ASP A 114 -30.78 3.26 7.20
CA ASP A 114 -30.91 3.89 5.89
C ASP A 114 -30.94 2.82 4.77
N ARG A 115 -32.16 2.53 4.28
CA ARG A 115 -32.39 1.51 3.24
C ARG A 115 -31.67 1.80 1.90
N ARG A 116 -31.15 3.00 1.71
CA ARG A 116 -30.35 3.36 0.52
C ARG A 116 -28.94 2.76 0.60
N ASN A 117 -28.49 2.45 1.81
CA ASN A 117 -27.20 1.84 2.06
C ASN A 117 -27.33 0.32 2.11
N LYS A 118 -26.26 -0.34 1.67
CA LYS A 118 -26.11 -1.79 1.79
C LYS A 118 -24.91 -2.09 2.68
N LEU A 119 -25.16 -2.85 3.72
CA LEU A 119 -24.14 -3.37 4.63
C LEU A 119 -23.66 -4.73 4.13
N VAL A 120 -22.36 -4.95 4.22
CA VAL A 120 -21.69 -6.15 3.72
C VAL A 120 -21.30 -7.05 4.88
N TYR A 121 -21.58 -8.33 4.73
CA TYR A 121 -21.28 -9.37 5.71
C TYR A 121 -20.61 -10.55 5.02
N LEU A 122 -19.82 -11.30 5.77
CA LEU A 122 -19.41 -12.63 5.34
C LEU A 122 -20.61 -13.59 5.39
N THR A 123 -20.57 -14.58 4.53
CA THR A 123 -21.44 -15.76 4.62
C THR A 123 -20.72 -16.84 5.42
N GLU A 124 -21.40 -17.96 5.70
CA GLU A 124 -20.76 -19.15 6.29
C GLU A 124 -19.59 -19.66 5.43
N GLU A 125 -19.75 -19.64 4.11
CA GLU A 125 -18.66 -20.01 3.18
C GLU A 125 -17.51 -18.97 3.20
N GLY A 126 -17.80 -17.69 3.40
CA GLY A 126 -16.80 -16.64 3.61
C GLY A 126 -16.01 -16.84 4.89
N GLU A 127 -16.67 -17.25 5.98
CA GLU A 127 -16.01 -17.60 7.25
C GLU A 127 -15.14 -18.86 7.10
N LYS A 128 -15.65 -19.92 6.47
CA LYS A 128 -14.85 -21.12 6.17
C LYS A 128 -13.63 -20.82 5.32
N PHE A 129 -13.78 -19.91 4.35
CA PHE A 129 -12.66 -19.44 3.55
C PHE A 129 -11.63 -18.71 4.41
N HIS A 130 -12.08 -17.86 5.37
CA HIS A 130 -11.19 -17.22 6.33
C HIS A 130 -10.43 -18.24 7.18
N GLU A 131 -11.12 -19.19 7.79
CA GLU A 131 -10.51 -20.25 8.60
C GLU A 131 -9.44 -21.04 7.84
N TRP A 132 -9.67 -21.27 6.55
CA TRP A 132 -8.71 -21.96 5.70
C TRP A 132 -7.50 -21.11 5.33
N ILE A 133 -7.68 -19.82 4.97
CA ILE A 133 -6.58 -18.98 4.48
C ILE A 133 -5.78 -18.32 5.60
N ALA A 134 -6.38 -18.11 6.78
CA ALA A 134 -5.74 -17.40 7.88
C ALA A 134 -4.40 -18.03 8.33
N PRO A 135 -4.28 -19.35 8.53
CA PRO A 135 -2.99 -19.94 8.87
C PRO A 135 -1.94 -19.76 7.76
N LEU A 136 -2.33 -19.84 6.49
CA LEU A 136 -1.43 -19.64 5.36
C LEU A 136 -0.93 -18.19 5.28
N LEU A 137 -1.80 -17.23 5.60
CA LEU A 137 -1.41 -15.82 5.71
C LEU A 137 -0.48 -15.58 6.91
N ALA A 138 -0.75 -16.24 8.04
CA ALA A 138 0.11 -16.17 9.21
C ALA A 138 1.52 -16.66 8.90
N ASP A 139 1.66 -17.79 8.22
CA ASP A 139 2.96 -18.33 7.78
C ASP A 139 3.66 -17.36 6.82
N TYR A 140 2.93 -16.77 5.87
CA TYR A 140 3.46 -15.76 4.94
C TYR A 140 4.02 -14.53 5.66
N TYR A 141 3.30 -14.01 6.66
CA TYR A 141 3.76 -12.86 7.46
C TYR A 141 4.90 -13.25 8.40
N HIS A 142 4.84 -14.44 8.99
CA HIS A 142 5.92 -14.95 9.84
C HIS A 142 7.26 -15.08 9.10
N GLU A 143 7.26 -15.52 7.84
CA GLU A 143 8.47 -15.50 7.00
C GLU A 143 9.05 -14.09 6.83
N LEU A 144 8.20 -13.07 6.68
CA LEU A 144 8.64 -11.68 6.58
C LEU A 144 9.25 -11.19 7.90
N GLU A 145 8.63 -11.52 9.04
CA GLU A 145 9.11 -11.21 10.37
C GLU A 145 10.48 -11.84 10.62
N MET A 146 10.67 -13.10 10.25
CA MET A 146 11.95 -13.79 10.38
C MET A 146 13.07 -13.18 9.54
N ARG A 147 12.74 -12.62 8.36
CA ARG A 147 13.73 -12.01 7.47
C ARG A 147 14.14 -10.59 7.88
N ILE A 148 13.24 -9.81 8.42
CA ILE A 148 13.44 -8.38 8.74
C ILE A 148 13.68 -8.17 10.23
N GLY A 149 12.97 -8.92 11.07
CA GLY A 149 12.92 -8.78 12.52
C GLY A 149 11.79 -7.85 12.98
N ASN A 150 11.10 -8.26 14.05
CA ASN A 150 9.90 -7.59 14.54
C ASN A 150 10.14 -6.14 14.95
N GLU A 151 11.30 -5.85 15.56
CA GLU A 151 11.64 -4.49 16.00
C GLU A 151 11.75 -3.52 14.80
N LYS A 152 12.44 -3.95 13.72
CA LYS A 152 12.55 -3.14 12.51
C LYS A 152 11.20 -2.95 11.81
N LEU A 153 10.35 -3.97 11.82
CA LEU A 153 9.00 -3.85 11.26
C LEU A 153 8.16 -2.83 12.01
N ARG A 154 8.21 -2.80 13.35
CA ARG A 154 7.52 -1.77 14.17
C ARG A 154 8.08 -0.37 13.90
N GLN A 155 9.39 -0.22 13.75
CA GLN A 155 9.99 1.07 13.39
C GLN A 155 9.52 1.56 12.02
N ILE A 156 9.46 0.68 11.03
CA ILE A 156 8.93 0.99 9.69
C ILE A 156 7.46 1.39 9.79
N GLU A 157 6.63 0.66 10.54
CA GLU A 157 5.21 0.97 10.74
C GLU A 157 5.02 2.38 11.31
N ASN A 158 5.73 2.73 12.39
CA ASN A 158 5.65 4.05 13.00
C ASN A 158 6.04 5.17 12.03
N LEU A 159 7.14 5.00 11.29
CA LEU A 159 7.57 5.98 10.29
C LEU A 159 6.59 6.12 9.13
N LEU A 160 5.91 5.04 8.73
CA LEU A 160 4.86 5.08 7.71
C LEU A 160 3.61 5.82 8.21
N ILE A 161 3.24 5.66 9.50
CA ILE A 161 2.13 6.40 10.12
C ILE A 161 2.45 7.89 10.18
N GLU A 162 3.66 8.28 10.61
CA GLU A 162 4.09 9.68 10.60
C GLU A 162 4.05 10.30 9.20
N LEU A 163 4.56 9.56 8.21
CA LEU A 163 4.52 9.99 6.81
C LEU A 163 3.08 10.13 6.29
N GLN A 164 2.20 9.20 6.64
CA GLN A 164 0.79 9.26 6.25
C GLN A 164 0.13 10.52 6.81
N HIS A 165 0.26 10.82 8.11
CA HIS A 165 -0.30 12.02 8.72
C HIS A 165 0.23 13.29 8.03
N ALA A 166 1.53 13.37 7.78
CA ALA A 166 2.11 14.52 7.07
C ALA A 166 1.57 14.71 5.64
N LEU A 167 1.17 13.63 4.97
CA LEU A 167 0.57 13.70 3.63
C LEU A 167 -0.93 14.06 3.66
N GLU A 168 -1.65 13.72 4.74
CA GLU A 168 -3.07 14.04 4.91
C GLU A 168 -3.32 15.50 5.29
N GLU A 169 -2.31 16.18 5.87
CA GLU A 169 -2.36 17.60 6.23
C GLU A 169 -2.08 18.55 5.03
N TYR A 170 -1.72 18.02 3.85
CA TYR A 170 -1.39 18.78 2.66
C TYR A 170 -2.63 19.07 1.81
#